data_1fefd792318701ca0b8fdee560cf472a
#
_entry.id   1fefd792318701ca0b8fdee560cf472a
#
_cell.length_a   1.000
_cell.length_b   1.000
_cell.length_c   1.000
_cell.angle_alpha   90.00
_cell.angle_beta   90.00
_cell.angle_gamma   90.00
#
_symmetry.space_group_name_H-M   'P 1'
#
loop_
_entity.id
_entity.type
_entity.pdbx_description
1 polymer ?
#
loop_
_entity_poly.entity_id
_entity_poly.type
_entity_poly.pdbx_seq_one_letter_code
_entity_poly.pdbx_strand_id
1 'polypeptide(L)'
;AFADPHGIFEEPAQQVAVTTDDEYSNPLGEINRVWGEVYMNASMESILNGFDDPRREAFFEPCPDDVLLQDRDGRDSVRSPLKGQYRGIRQGTMFAHTLYSALSKIYVNVQTKPILMTAAEVWFLRAEAALRGWTTEDPGICYEQGIRCSFSQWQVPGVETYLQSDCRAADFEDAFTPGNNIKARCLVTPRWDDAASAEMKLERIITQKWLAVFPEGCEAWAEQRRTGYPRLFPVRYNNSRNGCVDTEKMIRRLSYPSSIFDSDNGQYEMLVDALGGPDHAGTPLWWDTGRNF
;
A
#
# COMPACT_ATOMS: atom_id res chain seq x y z
N ALA A 1 -5.10 -20.84 -16.01
CA ALA A 1 -5.81 -20.55 -14.76
C ALA A 1 -7.17 -19.93 -15.03
N PHE A 2 -7.27 -18.81 -15.76
CA PHE A 2 -8.56 -18.12 -16.01
C PHE A 2 -9.59 -18.91 -16.84
N ALA A 3 -9.18 -19.97 -17.49
CA ALA A 3 -10.06 -20.87 -18.25
C ALA A 3 -10.37 -22.20 -17.49
N ASP A 4 -10.10 -22.25 -16.18
CA ASP A 4 -10.36 -23.44 -15.39
C ASP A 4 -11.88 -23.64 -15.20
N PRO A 5 -12.42 -24.84 -15.51
CA PRO A 5 -13.86 -25.11 -15.36
C PRO A 5 -14.34 -25.11 -13.90
N HIS A 6 -13.42 -25.18 -12.93
CA HIS A 6 -13.76 -25.05 -11.49
C HIS A 6 -13.92 -23.61 -11.06
N GLY A 7 -13.69 -22.67 -11.97
CA GLY A 7 -13.89 -21.23 -11.75
C GLY A 7 -12.72 -20.52 -11.10
N ILE A 8 -12.90 -19.24 -11.00
CA ILE A 8 -12.03 -18.27 -10.32
C ILE A 8 -12.92 -17.41 -9.43
N PHE A 9 -12.32 -16.61 -8.57
CA PHE A 9 -13.11 -15.64 -7.80
C PHE A 9 -13.61 -14.53 -8.73
N GLU A 10 -14.92 -14.39 -8.81
CA GLU A 10 -15.61 -13.38 -9.62
C GLU A 10 -16.54 -12.50 -8.78
N GLU A 11 -17.14 -13.12 -7.76
CA GLU A 11 -18.12 -12.45 -6.90
C GLU A 11 -17.44 -11.84 -5.67
N PRO A 12 -17.90 -10.65 -5.21
CA PRO A 12 -17.28 -9.94 -4.09
C PRO A 12 -17.15 -10.73 -2.79
N ALA A 13 -18.07 -11.67 -2.55
CA ALA A 13 -18.05 -12.53 -1.35
C ALA A 13 -16.99 -13.64 -1.41
N GLN A 14 -16.41 -13.91 -2.59
CA GLN A 14 -15.41 -14.95 -2.77
C GLN A 14 -14.05 -14.43 -2.34
N GLN A 15 -13.52 -15.04 -1.28
CA GLN A 15 -12.21 -14.67 -0.72
C GLN A 15 -11.59 -15.85 0.03
N VAL A 16 -10.29 -15.83 0.16
CA VAL A 16 -9.54 -16.68 1.10
C VAL A 16 -9.20 -15.82 2.30
N ALA A 17 -9.67 -16.22 3.46
CA ALA A 17 -9.39 -15.55 4.73
C ALA A 17 -9.13 -16.55 5.84
N VAL A 18 -8.29 -16.18 6.79
CA VAL A 18 -8.04 -16.96 8.01
C VAL A 18 -9.13 -16.64 9.03
N THR A 19 -9.70 -17.66 9.66
CA THR A 19 -10.68 -17.47 10.75
C THR A 19 -9.95 -17.06 12.01
N THR A 20 -10.42 -16.00 12.64
CA THR A 20 -9.99 -15.56 13.97
C THR A 20 -10.90 -16.12 15.05
N ASP A 21 -10.33 -16.50 16.17
CA ASP A 21 -11.02 -17.00 17.35
C ASP A 21 -10.25 -16.64 18.63
N ASP A 22 -10.59 -17.26 19.76
CA ASP A 22 -9.94 -16.98 21.04
C ASP A 22 -8.48 -17.49 21.13
N GLU A 23 -8.09 -18.45 20.27
CA GLU A 23 -6.74 -18.99 20.20
C GLU A 23 -5.89 -18.30 19.13
N TYR A 24 -6.51 -17.79 18.09
CA TYR A 24 -5.85 -17.11 16.97
C TYR A 24 -6.49 -15.75 16.69
N SER A 25 -5.77 -14.70 17.05
CA SER A 25 -6.13 -13.32 16.74
C SER A 25 -5.36 -12.80 15.51
N ASN A 26 -5.90 -11.74 14.89
CA ASN A 26 -5.21 -11.06 13.79
C ASN A 26 -3.90 -10.40 14.31
N PRO A 27 -2.72 -10.77 13.81
CA PRO A 27 -1.44 -10.21 14.29
C PRO A 27 -1.36 -8.69 14.13
N LEU A 28 -1.91 -8.12 13.04
CA LEU A 28 -1.94 -6.67 12.83
C LEU A 28 -2.89 -5.99 13.84
N GLY A 29 -4.01 -6.63 14.14
CA GLY A 29 -4.94 -6.21 15.19
C GLY A 29 -4.29 -6.24 16.57
N GLU A 30 -3.48 -7.25 16.88
CA GLU A 30 -2.69 -7.29 18.11
C GLU A 30 -1.66 -6.17 18.20
N ILE A 31 -0.92 -5.90 17.14
CA ILE A 31 0.02 -4.77 17.08
C ILE A 31 -0.73 -3.47 17.34
N ASN A 32 -1.87 -3.26 16.66
CA ASN A 32 -2.67 -2.06 16.84
C ASN A 32 -3.23 -1.93 18.26
N ARG A 33 -3.68 -3.04 18.86
CA ARG A 33 -4.22 -3.08 20.23
C ARG A 33 -3.14 -2.78 21.30
N VAL A 34 -1.97 -3.40 21.17
CA VAL A 34 -0.90 -3.33 22.19
C VAL A 34 -0.11 -2.02 22.08
N TRP A 35 0.27 -1.63 20.86
CA TRP A 35 1.14 -0.49 20.63
C TRP A 35 0.36 0.76 20.19
N GLY A 36 -0.79 0.58 19.50
CA GLY A 36 -1.58 1.69 18.98
C GLY A 36 -0.84 2.55 17.96
N GLU A 37 0.13 1.99 17.24
CA GLU A 37 1.11 2.72 16.42
C GLU A 37 1.02 2.37 14.93
N VAL A 38 -0.10 1.84 14.46
CA VAL A 38 -0.30 1.54 13.04
C VAL A 38 -1.11 2.66 12.39
N TYR A 39 -0.42 3.60 11.76
CA TYR A 39 -1.00 4.82 11.20
C TYR A 39 -1.04 4.79 9.67
N MET A 40 -1.91 5.64 9.11
CA MET A 40 -1.97 5.87 7.66
C MET A 40 -0.62 6.37 7.14
N ASN A 41 -0.22 5.85 5.99
CA ASN A 41 0.96 6.33 5.27
C ASN A 41 0.59 7.55 4.41
N ALA A 42 1.50 8.51 4.25
CA ALA A 42 1.28 9.70 3.43
C ALA A 42 0.95 9.41 1.95
N SER A 43 1.49 8.33 1.37
CA SER A 43 1.12 7.93 0.00
C SER A 43 -0.32 7.43 -0.06
N MET A 44 -0.78 6.72 0.98
CA MET A 44 -2.17 6.28 1.11
C MET A 44 -3.10 7.49 1.28
N GLU A 45 -2.71 8.45 2.14
CA GLU A 45 -3.44 9.73 2.28
C GLU A 45 -3.58 10.45 0.94
N SER A 46 -2.47 10.62 0.22
CA SER A 46 -2.43 11.31 -1.07
C SER A 46 -3.41 10.70 -2.08
N ILE A 47 -3.44 9.37 -2.17
CA ILE A 47 -4.28 8.65 -3.14
C ILE A 47 -5.74 8.66 -2.68
N LEU A 48 -6.03 8.24 -1.45
CA LEU A 48 -7.41 8.11 -0.96
C LEU A 48 -8.12 9.47 -0.86
N ASN A 49 -7.44 10.48 -0.30
CA ASN A 49 -8.04 11.82 -0.20
C ASN A 49 -8.15 12.49 -1.56
N GLY A 50 -7.14 12.33 -2.43
CA GLY A 50 -7.14 12.93 -3.74
C GLY A 50 -8.16 12.32 -4.70
N PHE A 51 -8.40 11.02 -4.63
CA PHE A 51 -9.43 10.33 -5.41
C PHE A 51 -10.84 10.51 -4.84
N ASP A 52 -10.95 11.11 -3.64
CA ASP A 52 -12.18 11.11 -2.84
C ASP A 52 -12.74 9.70 -2.65
N ASP A 53 -11.85 8.77 -2.31
CA ASP A 53 -12.14 7.35 -2.23
C ASP A 53 -12.87 7.01 -0.92
N PRO A 54 -14.12 6.53 -0.99
CA PRO A 54 -14.89 6.25 0.21
C PRO A 54 -14.36 5.05 1.03
N ARG A 55 -13.51 4.19 0.46
CA ARG A 55 -12.83 3.11 1.20
C ARG A 55 -11.93 3.64 2.30
N ARG A 56 -11.51 4.90 2.22
CA ARG A 56 -10.77 5.59 3.27
C ARG A 56 -11.42 5.43 4.65
N GLU A 57 -12.73 5.56 4.72
CA GLU A 57 -13.51 5.46 5.97
C GLU A 57 -13.62 4.03 6.51
N ALA A 58 -13.47 3.04 5.63
CA ALA A 58 -13.43 1.63 6.01
C ALA A 58 -12.00 1.17 6.39
N PHE A 59 -10.97 1.81 5.87
CA PHE A 59 -9.57 1.45 6.12
C PHE A 59 -9.00 2.09 7.38
N PHE A 60 -9.40 3.31 7.68
CA PHE A 60 -8.80 4.13 8.73
C PHE A 60 -9.84 4.83 9.59
N GLU A 61 -9.49 5.00 10.86
CA GLU A 61 -10.20 5.89 11.76
C GLU A 61 -9.91 7.34 11.38
N PRO A 62 -10.88 8.24 11.48
CA PRO A 62 -10.59 9.67 11.35
C PRO A 62 -9.68 10.14 12.48
N CYS A 63 -8.92 11.19 12.24
CA CYS A 63 -8.08 11.81 13.26
C CYS A 63 -8.92 12.18 14.50
N PRO A 64 -8.45 11.85 15.71
CA PRO A 64 -9.21 12.06 16.96
C PRO A 64 -9.40 13.52 17.30
N ASP A 65 -10.36 13.79 18.19
CA ASP A 65 -10.68 15.14 18.71
C ASP A 65 -9.58 15.72 19.59
N ASP A 66 -9.06 14.87 20.48
CA ASP A 66 -8.09 15.25 21.48
C ASP A 66 -6.78 14.52 21.25
N VAL A 67 -5.71 15.28 21.21
CA VAL A 67 -4.35 14.77 21.13
C VAL A 67 -3.66 15.06 22.43
N LEU A 68 -3.12 14.02 23.06
CA LEU A 68 -2.22 14.20 24.19
C LEU A 68 -0.87 14.68 23.66
N LEU A 69 -0.76 15.95 23.40
CA LEU A 69 0.54 16.59 23.21
C LEU A 69 1.14 16.79 24.61
N GLN A 70 1.89 15.82 25.07
CA GLN A 70 2.68 16.01 26.27
C GLN A 70 3.80 17.00 25.96
N ASP A 71 3.77 18.14 26.62
CA ASP A 71 4.96 18.95 26.74
C ASP A 71 6.02 18.22 27.61
N ARG A 72 7.23 18.78 27.73
CA ARG A 72 8.29 18.20 28.55
C ARG A 72 7.91 18.02 30.05
N ASP A 73 6.83 18.63 30.48
CA ASP A 73 6.35 18.64 31.86
C ASP A 73 5.13 17.74 32.09
N GLY A 74 4.69 16.97 31.04
CA GLY A 74 3.60 15.99 31.14
C GLY A 74 2.22 16.63 31.23
N ARG A 75 2.03 17.84 30.74
CA ARG A 75 0.76 18.58 30.76
C ARG A 75 0.25 18.82 29.35
N ASP A 76 -1.06 18.72 29.25
CA ASP A 76 -2.00 19.23 28.27
C ASP A 76 -2.44 18.30 27.16
N SER A 77 -3.75 18.00 27.18
CA SER A 77 -4.48 17.61 25.98
C SER A 77 -4.76 18.88 25.17
N VAL A 78 -4.33 18.91 23.94
CA VAL A 78 -4.65 19.97 22.99
C VAL A 78 -5.69 19.44 22.03
N ARG A 79 -6.72 20.26 21.72
CA ARG A 79 -7.66 19.89 20.64
C ARG A 79 -6.88 19.74 19.34
N SER A 80 -7.03 18.58 18.72
CA SER A 80 -6.37 18.31 17.45
C SER A 80 -6.92 19.22 16.34
N PRO A 81 -6.07 19.98 15.63
CA PRO A 81 -6.51 20.73 14.46
C PRO A 81 -6.93 19.80 13.31
N LEU A 82 -6.68 18.48 13.42
CA LEU A 82 -6.92 17.46 12.41
C LEU A 82 -8.22 16.69 12.63
N LYS A 83 -8.97 17.01 13.69
CA LYS A 83 -10.23 16.34 14.04
C LYS A 83 -11.07 15.98 12.82
N GLY A 84 -11.43 14.72 12.69
CA GLY A 84 -12.32 14.22 11.64
C GLY A 84 -11.71 14.15 10.24
N GLN A 85 -10.46 14.59 10.04
CA GLN A 85 -9.72 14.43 8.79
C GLN A 85 -9.08 13.03 8.74
N TYR A 86 -8.62 12.64 7.54
CA TYR A 86 -7.84 11.44 7.32
C TYR A 86 -6.42 11.85 6.94
N ARG A 87 -5.50 11.71 7.90
CA ARG A 87 -4.13 12.22 7.77
C ARG A 87 -3.12 11.13 8.12
N GLY A 88 -2.06 11.09 7.33
CA GLY A 88 -1.00 10.10 7.44
C GLY A 88 0.36 10.69 7.74
N ILE A 89 1.37 9.83 7.71
CA ILE A 89 2.76 10.18 7.96
C ILE A 89 3.64 9.77 6.77
N ARG A 90 4.57 10.63 6.39
CA ARG A 90 5.58 10.32 5.39
C ARG A 90 6.67 9.42 5.97
N GLN A 91 7.04 8.37 5.25
CA GLN A 91 8.09 7.43 5.65
C GLN A 91 9.42 8.14 5.89
N GLY A 92 10.11 7.74 6.96
CA GLY A 92 11.41 8.28 7.34
C GLY A 92 11.37 9.68 7.94
N THR A 93 10.19 10.19 8.33
CA THR A 93 10.11 11.43 9.09
C THR A 93 10.51 11.21 10.54
N MET A 94 11.23 12.19 11.10
CA MET A 94 11.49 12.23 12.53
C MET A 94 10.40 13.04 13.20
N PHE A 95 9.49 12.34 13.85
CA PHE A 95 8.37 12.92 14.58
C PHE A 95 8.61 12.85 16.08
N ALA A 96 8.10 13.82 16.83
CA ALA A 96 7.89 13.63 18.24
C ALA A 96 6.81 12.55 18.44
N HIS A 97 7.08 11.55 19.26
CA HIS A 97 6.19 10.38 19.48
C HIS A 97 4.73 10.80 19.80
N THR A 98 4.55 11.89 20.51
CA THR A 98 3.24 12.44 20.89
C THR A 98 2.38 12.91 19.70
N LEU A 99 2.99 13.27 18.56
CA LEU A 99 2.24 13.76 17.41
C LEU A 99 1.59 12.64 16.60
N TYR A 100 2.06 11.40 16.73
CA TYR A 100 1.45 10.26 16.02
C TYR A 100 0.00 10.02 16.45
N SER A 101 -0.33 10.26 17.73
CA SER A 101 -1.68 10.09 18.24
C SER A 101 -2.72 10.99 17.57
N ALA A 102 -2.27 12.05 16.85
CA ALA A 102 -3.13 12.94 16.08
C ALA A 102 -3.50 12.41 14.68
N LEU A 103 -2.86 11.34 14.23
CA LEU A 103 -3.02 10.81 12.87
C LEU A 103 -4.07 9.70 12.81
N SER A 104 -4.49 9.38 11.57
CA SER A 104 -5.45 8.31 11.31
C SER A 104 -4.85 6.94 11.54
N LYS A 105 -5.46 6.14 12.43
CA LYS A 105 -5.08 4.76 12.70
C LYS A 105 -5.77 3.79 11.75
N ILE A 106 -5.16 2.64 11.59
CA ILE A 106 -5.77 1.55 10.83
C ILE A 106 -7.00 0.99 11.55
N TYR A 107 -8.08 0.73 10.78
CA TYR A 107 -9.31 0.15 11.31
C TYR A 107 -9.26 -1.39 11.27
N VAL A 108 -8.25 -1.98 11.95
CA VAL A 108 -8.07 -3.43 12.08
C VAL A 108 -7.98 -3.78 13.56
N ASN A 109 -8.80 -4.73 13.99
CA ASN A 109 -8.80 -5.25 15.34
C ASN A 109 -8.45 -6.75 15.38
N VAL A 110 -8.38 -7.33 16.55
CA VAL A 110 -7.95 -8.71 16.76
C VAL A 110 -8.92 -9.74 16.15
N GLN A 111 -10.18 -9.41 15.97
CA GLN A 111 -11.21 -10.26 15.34
C GLN A 111 -11.28 -10.06 13.82
N THR A 112 -10.66 -9.03 13.26
CA THR A 112 -10.61 -8.82 11.81
C THR A 112 -9.96 -10.02 11.13
N LYS A 113 -10.66 -10.69 10.22
CA LYS A 113 -10.12 -11.86 9.52
C LYS A 113 -8.97 -11.42 8.59
N PRO A 114 -7.76 -11.99 8.75
CA PRO A 114 -6.71 -11.81 7.76
C PRO A 114 -7.15 -12.35 6.41
N ILE A 115 -7.18 -11.49 5.40
CA ILE A 115 -7.56 -11.84 4.03
C ILE A 115 -6.28 -12.15 3.26
N LEU A 116 -6.23 -13.29 2.57
CA LEU A 116 -5.10 -13.74 1.79
C LEU A 116 -5.29 -13.52 0.29
N MET A 117 -6.53 -13.53 -0.19
CA MET A 117 -6.88 -13.27 -1.58
C MET A 117 -8.34 -12.88 -1.71
N THR A 118 -8.65 -11.97 -2.63
CA THR A 118 -10.02 -11.48 -2.89
C THR A 118 -10.42 -11.59 -4.36
N ALA A 119 -11.71 -11.54 -4.64
CA ALA A 119 -12.20 -11.44 -6.01
C ALA A 119 -11.72 -10.15 -6.69
N ALA A 120 -11.63 -9.04 -5.95
CA ALA A 120 -11.10 -7.79 -6.49
C ALA A 120 -9.67 -7.97 -7.03
N GLU A 121 -8.80 -8.64 -6.28
CA GLU A 121 -7.44 -8.95 -6.71
C GLU A 121 -7.42 -9.78 -7.99
N VAL A 122 -8.26 -10.84 -8.06
CA VAL A 122 -8.36 -11.67 -9.26
C VAL A 122 -8.78 -10.87 -10.49
N TRP A 123 -9.75 -9.95 -10.35
CA TRP A 123 -10.15 -9.08 -11.44
C TRP A 123 -9.03 -8.14 -11.91
N PHE A 124 -8.21 -7.60 -11.00
CA PHE A 124 -7.06 -6.79 -11.40
C PHE A 124 -5.96 -7.60 -12.07
N LEU A 125 -5.73 -8.86 -11.65
CA LEU A 125 -4.83 -9.79 -12.35
C LEU A 125 -5.34 -10.09 -13.78
N ARG A 126 -6.66 -10.26 -13.97
CA ARG A 126 -7.28 -10.40 -15.29
C ARG A 126 -7.11 -9.14 -16.13
N ALA A 127 -7.31 -7.97 -15.54
CA ALA A 127 -7.11 -6.69 -16.22
C ALA A 127 -5.67 -6.54 -16.73
N GLU A 128 -4.68 -6.89 -15.92
CA GLU A 128 -3.27 -6.87 -16.36
C GLU A 128 -3.00 -7.93 -17.43
N ALA A 129 -3.51 -9.14 -17.27
CA ALA A 129 -3.33 -10.21 -18.26
C ALA A 129 -3.93 -9.83 -19.63
N ALA A 130 -5.11 -9.19 -19.63
CA ALA A 130 -5.73 -8.66 -20.83
C ALA A 130 -4.92 -7.50 -21.45
N LEU A 131 -4.43 -6.57 -20.63
CA LEU A 131 -3.58 -5.46 -21.09
C LEU A 131 -2.29 -5.95 -21.74
N ARG A 132 -1.73 -7.08 -21.27
CA ARG A 132 -0.53 -7.71 -21.83
C ARG A 132 -0.83 -8.61 -23.04
N GLY A 133 -2.10 -8.76 -23.42
CA GLY A 133 -2.52 -9.64 -24.52
C GLY A 133 -2.42 -11.14 -24.20
N TRP A 134 -2.38 -11.53 -22.93
CA TRP A 134 -2.36 -12.94 -22.51
C TRP A 134 -3.75 -13.57 -22.49
N THR A 135 -4.79 -12.75 -22.45
CA THR A 135 -6.18 -13.15 -22.57
C THR A 135 -6.90 -12.27 -23.58
N THR A 136 -8.10 -12.68 -23.99
CA THR A 136 -8.95 -11.93 -24.95
C THR A 136 -9.97 -11.05 -24.26
N GLU A 137 -9.88 -10.89 -22.95
CA GLU A 137 -10.79 -10.04 -22.17
C GLU A 137 -10.52 -8.56 -22.43
N ASP A 138 -11.48 -7.72 -22.10
CA ASP A 138 -11.30 -6.27 -22.10
C ASP A 138 -10.66 -5.82 -20.79
N PRO A 139 -9.48 -5.17 -20.82
CA PRO A 139 -8.79 -4.76 -19.60
C PRO A 139 -9.55 -3.71 -18.80
N GLY A 140 -10.33 -2.83 -19.47
CA GLY A 140 -11.15 -1.81 -18.81
C GLY A 140 -12.32 -2.42 -18.07
N ILE A 141 -13.01 -3.38 -18.66
CA ILE A 141 -14.10 -4.11 -18.02
C ILE A 141 -13.58 -4.86 -16.79
N CYS A 142 -12.45 -5.57 -16.90
CA CYS A 142 -11.86 -6.28 -15.78
C CYS A 142 -11.42 -5.33 -14.66
N TYR A 143 -10.84 -4.18 -15.01
CA TYR A 143 -10.44 -3.13 -14.07
C TYR A 143 -11.63 -2.59 -13.28
N GLU A 144 -12.72 -2.23 -13.96
CA GLU A 144 -13.93 -1.73 -13.32
C GLU A 144 -14.58 -2.77 -12.40
N GLN A 145 -14.59 -4.05 -12.81
CA GLN A 145 -15.10 -5.13 -11.96
C GLN A 145 -14.25 -5.30 -10.70
N GLY A 146 -12.93 -5.18 -10.80
CA GLY A 146 -12.04 -5.18 -9.65
C GLY A 146 -12.40 -4.08 -8.63
N ILE A 147 -12.69 -2.87 -9.11
CA ILE A 147 -13.13 -1.77 -8.24
C ILE A 147 -14.49 -2.08 -7.62
N ARG A 148 -15.48 -2.56 -8.40
CA ARG A 148 -16.81 -2.94 -7.90
C ARG A 148 -16.72 -4.00 -6.80
N CYS A 149 -15.89 -5.03 -7.01
CA CYS A 149 -15.65 -6.07 -6.01
C CYS A 149 -15.03 -5.48 -4.74
N SER A 150 -14.05 -4.61 -4.86
CA SER A 150 -13.41 -3.96 -3.71
C SER A 150 -14.38 -3.09 -2.91
N PHE A 151 -15.21 -2.27 -3.58
CA PHE A 151 -16.23 -1.45 -2.91
C PHE A 151 -17.27 -2.32 -2.19
N SER A 152 -17.73 -3.38 -2.83
CA SER A 152 -18.68 -4.32 -2.24
C SER A 152 -18.07 -5.04 -1.04
N GLN A 153 -16.82 -5.50 -1.11
CA GLN A 153 -16.09 -6.13 0.00
C GLN A 153 -16.06 -5.24 1.24
N TRP A 154 -15.81 -3.96 1.05
CA TRP A 154 -15.74 -2.98 2.14
C TRP A 154 -17.09 -2.33 2.46
N GLN A 155 -18.15 -2.73 1.76
CA GLN A 155 -19.52 -2.23 1.93
C GLN A 155 -19.63 -0.71 1.82
N VAL A 156 -18.82 -0.10 0.94
CA VAL A 156 -18.85 1.34 0.68
C VAL A 156 -19.66 1.67 -0.55
N PRO A 157 -20.48 2.75 -0.53
CA PRO A 157 -21.32 3.16 -1.64
C PRO A 157 -20.54 3.98 -2.69
N GLY A 158 -21.22 4.28 -3.82
CA GLY A 158 -20.75 5.30 -4.76
C GLY A 158 -19.80 4.80 -5.84
N VAL A 159 -19.66 3.49 -6.04
CA VAL A 159 -18.73 2.91 -7.01
C VAL A 159 -18.91 3.45 -8.43
N GLU A 160 -20.13 3.62 -8.92
CA GLU A 160 -20.35 4.09 -10.31
C GLU A 160 -19.93 5.55 -10.49
N THR A 161 -20.10 6.39 -9.47
CA THR A 161 -19.57 7.76 -9.48
C THR A 161 -18.05 7.76 -9.44
N TYR A 162 -17.45 6.89 -8.60
CA TYR A 162 -16.00 6.74 -8.49
C TYR A 162 -15.37 6.30 -9.82
N LEU A 163 -15.98 5.36 -10.53
CA LEU A 163 -15.52 4.87 -11.83
C LEU A 163 -15.50 5.96 -12.93
N GLN A 164 -16.28 7.02 -12.76
CA GLN A 164 -16.31 8.16 -13.68
C GLN A 164 -15.46 9.34 -13.19
N SER A 165 -14.76 9.20 -12.08
CA SER A 165 -14.02 10.27 -11.44
C SER A 165 -12.70 10.59 -12.15
N ASP A 166 -12.49 11.87 -12.43
CA ASP A 166 -11.22 12.44 -12.90
C ASP A 166 -10.38 13.04 -11.77
N CYS A 167 -10.76 12.76 -10.52
CA CYS A 167 -10.01 13.19 -9.35
C CYS A 167 -8.59 12.62 -9.39
N ARG A 168 -7.63 13.42 -8.93
CA ARG A 168 -6.20 13.07 -8.92
C ARG A 168 -5.70 12.96 -7.50
N ALA A 169 -4.66 12.16 -7.30
CA ALA A 169 -3.97 12.12 -6.01
C ALA A 169 -3.62 13.53 -5.52
N ALA A 170 -3.82 13.77 -4.24
CA ALA A 170 -3.56 15.06 -3.63
C ALA A 170 -2.08 15.22 -3.25
N ASP A 171 -1.60 16.47 -3.26
CA ASP A 171 -0.32 16.77 -2.63
C ASP A 171 -0.38 16.43 -1.14
N PHE A 172 0.70 15.91 -0.61
CA PHE A 172 0.80 15.67 0.83
C PHE A 172 1.33 16.93 1.51
N GLU A 173 0.58 17.42 2.47
CA GLU A 173 0.92 18.55 3.33
C GLU A 173 1.00 18.06 4.77
N ASP A 174 2.22 17.95 5.30
CA ASP A 174 2.45 17.52 6.68
C ASP A 174 1.90 18.57 7.65
N ALA A 175 0.98 18.15 8.49
CA ALA A 175 0.27 19.04 9.41
C ALA A 175 1.17 19.70 10.46
N PHE A 176 2.31 19.10 10.75
CA PHE A 176 3.21 19.53 11.83
C PHE A 176 4.56 20.03 11.34
N THR A 177 5.01 19.56 10.18
CA THR A 177 6.34 19.84 9.66
C THR A 177 6.29 20.12 8.15
N PRO A 178 6.10 21.39 7.73
CA PRO A 178 5.99 21.75 6.31
C PRO A 178 7.17 21.27 5.44
N GLY A 179 8.35 21.06 6.03
CA GLY A 179 9.52 20.49 5.33
C GLY A 179 9.33 19.06 4.83
N ASN A 180 8.28 18.36 5.27
CA ASN A 180 7.91 17.01 4.80
C ASN A 180 6.92 17.04 3.64
N ASN A 181 6.41 18.21 3.25
CA ASN A 181 5.46 18.34 2.13
C ASN A 181 6.05 17.77 0.85
N ILE A 182 5.20 17.16 0.04
CA ILE A 182 5.59 16.59 -1.26
C ILE A 182 4.42 16.60 -2.23
N LYS A 183 4.71 16.87 -3.49
CA LYS A 183 3.74 16.80 -4.58
C LYS A 183 3.28 15.37 -4.83
N ALA A 184 2.02 15.21 -5.21
CA ALA A 184 1.47 13.92 -5.60
C ALA A 184 2.32 13.24 -6.67
N ARG A 185 2.51 11.94 -6.55
CA ARG A 185 3.30 11.14 -7.50
C ARG A 185 2.46 10.22 -8.37
N CYS A 186 1.29 9.81 -7.92
CA CYS A 186 0.34 9.05 -8.72
C CYS A 186 -0.21 9.95 -9.84
N LEU A 187 -0.08 9.50 -11.09
CA LEU A 187 -0.42 10.32 -12.26
C LEU A 187 -1.79 9.97 -12.87
N VAL A 188 -2.42 8.91 -12.39
CA VAL A 188 -3.67 8.40 -12.93
C VAL A 188 -4.88 8.85 -12.11
N THR A 189 -6.06 8.65 -12.68
CA THR A 189 -7.36 8.89 -12.08
C THR A 189 -8.11 7.56 -11.94
N PRO A 190 -9.20 7.47 -11.14
CA PRO A 190 -10.02 6.27 -11.05
C PRO A 190 -10.65 5.87 -12.38
N ARG A 191 -11.04 6.84 -13.22
CA ARG A 191 -11.68 6.57 -14.51
C ARG A 191 -10.73 5.86 -15.47
N TRP A 192 -11.22 4.76 -16.08
CA TRP A 192 -10.51 4.10 -17.18
C TRP A 192 -10.39 5.01 -18.39
N ASP A 193 -9.29 4.90 -19.11
CA ASP A 193 -9.00 5.67 -20.32
C ASP A 193 -8.41 4.75 -21.39
N ASP A 194 -9.22 4.44 -22.40
CA ASP A 194 -8.82 3.57 -23.50
C ASP A 194 -7.74 4.18 -24.39
N ALA A 195 -7.63 5.49 -24.41
CA ALA A 195 -6.61 6.20 -25.20
C ALA A 195 -5.25 6.28 -24.47
N ALA A 196 -5.19 5.93 -23.17
CA ALA A 196 -3.96 5.98 -22.42
C ALA A 196 -2.94 4.94 -22.90
N SER A 197 -1.65 5.23 -22.70
CA SER A 197 -0.57 4.27 -22.96
C SER A 197 -0.69 3.01 -22.08
N ALA A 198 -0.08 1.90 -22.51
CA ALA A 198 -0.05 0.66 -21.74
C ALA A 198 0.51 0.89 -20.32
N GLU A 199 1.56 1.70 -20.16
CA GLU A 199 2.12 2.07 -18.87
C GLU A 199 1.12 2.81 -17.97
N MET A 200 0.37 3.77 -18.50
CA MET A 200 -0.64 4.49 -17.72
C MET A 200 -1.83 3.59 -17.35
N LYS A 201 -2.21 2.67 -18.23
CA LYS A 201 -3.22 1.65 -17.93
C LYS A 201 -2.75 0.72 -16.83
N LEU A 202 -1.49 0.27 -16.88
CA LEU A 202 -0.89 -0.55 -15.84
C LEU A 202 -0.84 0.21 -14.50
N GLU A 203 -0.41 1.48 -14.49
CA GLU A 203 -0.41 2.32 -13.29
C GLU A 203 -1.82 2.38 -12.66
N ARG A 204 -2.89 2.53 -13.47
CA ARG A 204 -4.28 2.49 -12.98
C ARG A 204 -4.63 1.15 -12.33
N ILE A 205 -4.37 0.06 -13.04
CA ILE A 205 -4.67 -1.30 -12.58
C ILE A 205 -3.98 -1.56 -11.24
N ILE A 206 -2.67 -1.33 -11.19
CA ILE A 206 -1.89 -1.65 -9.98
C ILE A 206 -2.19 -0.69 -8.83
N THR A 207 -2.47 0.59 -9.10
CA THR A 207 -2.90 1.53 -8.04
C THR A 207 -4.20 1.06 -7.40
N GLN A 208 -5.19 0.64 -8.19
CA GLN A 208 -6.45 0.14 -7.65
C GLN A 208 -6.31 -1.24 -7.01
N LYS A 209 -5.47 -2.13 -7.56
CA LYS A 209 -5.12 -3.40 -6.92
C LYS A 209 -4.49 -3.16 -5.54
N TRP A 210 -3.53 -2.24 -5.45
CA TRP A 210 -2.86 -1.88 -4.20
C TRP A 210 -3.84 -1.38 -3.12
N LEU A 211 -4.85 -0.60 -3.51
CA LEU A 211 -5.93 -0.22 -2.59
C LEU A 211 -6.81 -1.42 -2.21
N ALA A 212 -7.12 -2.30 -3.16
CA ALA A 212 -8.02 -3.43 -2.96
C ALA A 212 -7.44 -4.54 -2.06
N VAL A 213 -6.13 -4.77 -2.10
CA VAL A 213 -5.46 -5.77 -1.26
C VAL A 213 -5.21 -5.29 0.17
N PHE A 214 -5.52 -4.02 0.50
CA PHE A 214 -5.38 -3.53 1.88
C PHE A 214 -6.16 -4.42 2.86
N PRO A 215 -5.61 -4.82 4.03
CA PRO A 215 -4.30 -4.45 4.59
C PRO A 215 -3.16 -5.46 4.32
N GLU A 216 -3.25 -6.28 3.26
CA GLU A 216 -2.23 -7.27 2.91
C GLU A 216 -0.95 -6.60 2.36
N GLY A 217 -0.04 -6.29 3.28
CA GLY A 217 1.17 -5.52 2.97
C GLY A 217 2.19 -6.28 2.13
N CYS A 218 2.25 -7.61 2.23
CA CYS A 218 3.22 -8.43 1.47
C CYS A 218 2.89 -8.41 -0.01
N GLU A 219 1.62 -8.58 -0.37
CA GLU A 219 1.16 -8.51 -1.76
C GLU A 219 1.30 -7.08 -2.31
N ALA A 220 0.91 -6.08 -1.53
CA ALA A 220 1.07 -4.67 -1.89
C ALA A 220 2.53 -4.30 -2.19
N TRP A 221 3.47 -4.82 -1.38
CA TRP A 221 4.91 -4.64 -1.61
C TRP A 221 5.40 -5.41 -2.83
N ALA A 222 4.94 -6.65 -3.04
CA ALA A 222 5.30 -7.45 -4.20
C ALA A 222 4.91 -6.75 -5.52
N GLU A 223 3.70 -6.20 -5.59
CA GLU A 223 3.23 -5.45 -6.75
C GLU A 223 4.02 -4.17 -6.99
N GLN A 224 4.28 -3.38 -5.92
CA GLN A 224 5.03 -2.15 -6.05
C GLN A 224 6.46 -2.40 -6.53
N ARG A 225 7.16 -3.39 -5.99
CA ARG A 225 8.51 -3.71 -6.43
C ARG A 225 8.58 -4.34 -7.82
N ARG A 226 7.54 -5.06 -8.25
CA ARG A 226 7.45 -5.68 -9.57
C ARG A 226 7.22 -4.65 -10.66
N THR A 227 6.34 -3.68 -10.42
CA THR A 227 5.86 -2.74 -11.45
C THR A 227 6.32 -1.30 -11.26
N GLY A 228 6.76 -0.93 -10.05
CA GLY A 228 7.00 0.45 -9.66
C GLY A 228 5.73 1.22 -9.29
N TYR A 229 4.56 0.56 -9.29
CA TYR A 229 3.27 1.17 -9.00
C TYR A 229 2.64 0.59 -7.72
N PRO A 230 1.84 1.41 -7.00
CA PRO A 230 1.67 2.85 -7.19
C PRO A 230 2.99 3.61 -6.98
N ARG A 231 3.07 4.83 -7.52
CA ARG A 231 4.22 5.71 -7.29
C ARG A 231 4.17 6.27 -5.88
N LEU A 232 4.80 5.57 -4.95
CA LEU A 232 4.86 5.96 -3.54
C LEU A 232 5.81 7.14 -3.31
N PHE A 233 5.62 7.84 -2.19
CA PHE A 233 6.56 8.87 -1.77
C PHE A 233 7.89 8.26 -1.35
N PRO A 234 9.02 8.88 -1.74
CA PRO A 234 10.33 8.44 -1.29
C PRO A 234 10.50 8.69 0.22
N VAL A 235 11.39 7.94 0.83
CA VAL A 235 11.77 8.13 2.24
C VAL A 235 12.27 9.55 2.47
N ARG A 236 11.75 10.26 3.48
CA ARG A 236 12.12 11.66 3.74
C ARG A 236 13.55 11.80 4.25
N TYR A 237 13.88 11.01 5.27
CA TYR A 237 15.23 10.92 5.81
C TYR A 237 15.66 9.45 5.76
N ASN A 238 16.66 9.17 4.96
CA ASN A 238 17.19 7.82 4.82
C ASN A 238 18.33 7.61 5.83
N ASN A 239 18.00 6.94 6.91
CA ASN A 239 18.95 6.60 7.97
C ASN A 239 19.48 5.16 7.82
N SER A 240 19.31 4.53 6.66
CA SER A 240 19.80 3.18 6.44
C SER A 240 21.33 3.12 6.52
N ARG A 241 21.83 2.09 7.18
CA ARG A 241 23.27 1.88 7.37
C ARG A 241 23.95 1.70 6.00
N ASN A 242 24.98 2.51 5.73
CA ASN A 242 25.78 2.45 4.49
C ASN A 242 24.94 2.61 3.20
N GLY A 243 23.77 3.27 3.25
CA GLY A 243 22.91 3.42 2.08
C GLY A 243 22.28 2.11 1.58
N CYS A 244 22.16 1.11 2.45
CA CYS A 244 21.61 -0.20 2.05
C CYS A 244 20.13 -0.16 1.62
N VAL A 245 19.40 0.92 1.88
CA VAL A 245 18.08 1.20 1.31
C VAL A 245 18.20 2.39 0.36
N ASP A 246 17.75 2.24 -0.87
CA ASP A 246 17.67 3.33 -1.83
C ASP A 246 16.50 4.26 -1.48
N THR A 247 16.73 5.57 -1.48
CA THR A 247 15.72 6.58 -1.11
C THR A 247 14.53 6.57 -2.06
N GLU A 248 14.76 6.45 -3.36
CA GLU A 248 13.69 6.47 -4.37
C GLU A 248 13.11 5.09 -4.66
N LYS A 249 13.97 4.08 -4.75
CA LYS A 249 13.58 2.70 -5.05
C LYS A 249 13.09 1.94 -3.82
N MET A 250 13.39 2.45 -2.63
CA MET A 250 13.07 1.84 -1.36
C MET A 250 13.61 0.40 -1.23
N ILE A 251 12.79 -0.52 -0.71
CA ILE A 251 13.18 -1.91 -0.48
C ILE A 251 12.72 -2.76 -1.66
N ARG A 252 13.65 -3.14 -2.53
CA ARG A 252 13.41 -4.03 -3.69
C ARG A 252 13.59 -5.51 -3.35
N ARG A 253 14.42 -5.80 -2.35
CA ARG A 253 14.71 -7.13 -1.82
C ARG A 253 15.13 -7.04 -0.35
N LEU A 254 15.08 -8.14 0.34
CA LEU A 254 15.74 -8.26 1.64
C LEU A 254 17.22 -8.59 1.43
N SER A 255 18.09 -8.02 2.28
CA SER A 255 19.49 -8.41 2.33
C SER A 255 19.65 -9.88 2.76
N TYR A 256 20.78 -10.49 2.45
CA TYR A 256 21.06 -11.84 2.91
C TYR A 256 21.08 -11.89 4.45
N PRO A 257 20.62 -12.99 5.06
CA PRO A 257 20.61 -13.13 6.51
C PRO A 257 22.04 -13.18 7.07
N SER A 258 22.22 -12.64 8.29
CA SER A 258 23.53 -12.59 8.95
C SER A 258 24.19 -13.96 9.12
N SER A 259 23.39 -15.02 9.26
CA SER A 259 23.90 -16.39 9.37
C SER A 259 24.77 -16.85 8.18
N ILE A 260 24.61 -16.22 7.01
CA ILE A 260 25.45 -16.53 5.84
C ILE A 260 26.84 -15.92 5.99
N PHE A 261 26.96 -14.74 6.63
CA PHE A 261 28.26 -14.10 6.91
C PHE A 261 29.07 -14.89 7.94
N ASP A 262 28.38 -15.53 8.89
CA ASP A 262 29.02 -16.28 9.96
C ASP A 262 29.52 -17.65 9.50
N SER A 263 29.06 -18.14 8.34
CA SER A 263 29.57 -19.36 7.71
C SER A 263 30.78 -19.00 6.84
N ASP A 264 31.98 -19.10 7.44
CA ASP A 264 33.27 -18.74 6.81
C ASP A 264 33.68 -19.72 5.68
N ASN A 265 32.84 -19.82 4.63
CA ASN A 265 33.04 -20.78 3.53
C ASN A 265 32.92 -20.13 2.12
N GLY A 266 32.98 -18.80 2.02
CA GLY A 266 32.92 -18.08 0.74
C GLY A 266 31.54 -18.06 0.09
N GLN A 267 30.48 -18.50 0.78
CA GLN A 267 29.11 -18.51 0.22
C GLN A 267 28.56 -17.11 0.04
N TYR A 268 28.90 -16.19 0.92
CA TYR A 268 28.43 -14.81 0.81
C TYR A 268 28.94 -14.14 -0.46
N GLU A 269 30.23 -14.26 -0.74
CA GLU A 269 30.86 -13.72 -1.94
C GLU A 269 30.24 -14.30 -3.22
N MET A 270 30.01 -15.61 -3.25
CA MET A 270 29.33 -16.25 -4.37
C MET A 270 27.89 -15.72 -4.58
N LEU A 271 27.17 -15.46 -3.52
CA LEU A 271 25.79 -14.91 -3.59
C LEU A 271 25.79 -13.46 -4.05
N VAL A 272 26.75 -12.64 -3.60
CA VAL A 272 26.91 -11.25 -4.02
C VAL A 272 27.33 -11.18 -5.50
N ASP A 273 28.22 -12.05 -5.95
CA ASP A 273 28.63 -12.15 -7.36
C ASP A 273 27.42 -12.56 -8.23
N ALA A 274 26.64 -13.55 -7.79
CA ALA A 274 25.43 -13.97 -8.50
C ALA A 274 24.33 -12.89 -8.52
N LEU A 275 24.28 -12.04 -7.49
CA LEU A 275 23.37 -10.89 -7.44
C LEU A 275 23.71 -9.81 -8.46
N GLY A 276 24.99 -9.71 -8.87
CA GLY A 276 25.47 -8.71 -9.80
C GLY A 276 25.58 -7.29 -9.24
N GLY A 277 25.61 -7.15 -7.90
CA GLY A 277 25.74 -5.88 -7.20
C GLY A 277 25.87 -6.07 -5.69
N PRO A 278 26.01 -4.99 -4.91
CA PRO A 278 26.15 -5.08 -3.46
C PRO A 278 24.90 -5.68 -2.82
N ASP A 279 25.06 -6.32 -1.68
CA ASP A 279 23.94 -6.84 -0.89
C ASP A 279 23.17 -5.71 -0.20
N HIS A 280 22.51 -4.90 -1.01
CA HIS A 280 21.65 -3.78 -0.60
C HIS A 280 20.20 -4.05 -0.95
N ALA A 281 19.29 -3.48 -0.17
CA ALA A 281 17.86 -3.61 -0.42
C ALA A 281 17.40 -2.96 -1.74
N GLY A 282 18.17 -2.00 -2.28
CA GLY A 282 17.92 -1.36 -3.57
C GLY A 282 18.51 -2.08 -4.77
N THR A 283 19.33 -3.14 -4.59
CA THR A 283 19.91 -3.90 -5.69
C THR A 283 18.84 -4.72 -6.41
N PRO A 284 18.64 -4.54 -7.72
CA PRO A 284 17.62 -5.26 -8.47
C PRO A 284 17.93 -6.76 -8.53
N LEU A 285 16.89 -7.58 -8.49
CA LEU A 285 16.97 -9.00 -8.77
C LEU A 285 16.97 -9.25 -10.29
N TRP A 286 17.36 -10.43 -10.73
CA TRP A 286 17.50 -10.80 -12.14
C TRP A 286 16.24 -10.54 -12.98
N TRP A 287 15.05 -10.63 -12.40
CA TRP A 287 13.76 -10.37 -13.06
C TRP A 287 13.37 -8.88 -13.05
N ASP A 288 14.01 -8.06 -12.21
CA ASP A 288 13.72 -6.63 -12.08
C ASP A 288 14.46 -5.84 -13.16
N THR A 289 13.92 -5.88 -14.35
CA THR A 289 14.51 -5.22 -15.52
C THR A 289 14.29 -3.71 -15.56
N GLY A 290 13.47 -3.17 -14.64
CA GLY A 290 13.04 -1.78 -14.64
C GLY A 290 12.09 -1.43 -15.80
N ARG A 291 11.49 -2.44 -16.46
CA ARG A 291 10.56 -2.28 -17.59
C ARG A 291 9.34 -3.15 -17.37
N ASN A 292 8.16 -2.61 -17.69
CA ASN A 292 6.89 -3.34 -17.61
C ASN A 292 6.49 -3.96 -18.95
N PHE A 293 6.93 -3.36 -20.05
CA PHE A 293 6.63 -3.78 -21.43
C PHE A 293 7.89 -3.83 -22.30
#